data_b54abeff618b3c1758c25adf9e1642f9
#
_entry.id   b54abeff618b3c1758c25adf9e1642f9
#
_cell.length_a   1.000
_cell.length_b   1.000
_cell.length_c   1.000
_cell.angle_alpha   90.00
_cell.angle_beta   90.00
_cell.angle_gamma   90.00
#
_symmetry.space_group_name_H-M   'P 1'
#
loop_
_entity.id
_entity.type
_entity.pdbx_description
1 polymer ?
#
loop_
_entity_poly.entity_id
_entity_poly.type
_entity_poly.pdbx_seq_one_letter_code
_entity_poly.pdbx_strand_id
1 'polypeptide(L)'
;IPDFVHWARQAFHSVEELTCLSIGFDPREEIGKKIASISYKDPDIQYSSVKFLIERHELLSRQFIPKGYRRDVRPPDFLRWVDQIELEVHPEFLEPLRRFWQKDDKRVAATALPKPDKREIDTIAQLFTAMAIDQLGYNPRSARSTVPKEIAELASEMGMSVSDDTVRKFLKLGASFIPDDWE
;
A
#
# COMPACT_ATOMS: atom_id res chain seq x y z
N ILE A 1 -29.52 11.10 6.02
CA ILE A 1 -28.54 10.34 6.82
C ILE A 1 -28.03 9.22 5.93
N PRO A 2 -26.69 9.03 5.80
CA PRO A 2 -26.11 7.98 4.99
C PRO A 2 -26.55 6.58 5.41
N ASP A 3 -26.71 5.67 4.47
CA ASP A 3 -26.81 4.25 4.79
C ASP A 3 -25.38 3.69 5.03
N PHE A 4 -24.89 3.92 6.25
CA PHE A 4 -23.54 3.51 6.64
C PHE A 4 -23.32 1.99 6.54
N VAL A 5 -24.37 1.18 6.71
CA VAL A 5 -24.28 -0.28 6.59
C VAL A 5 -24.05 -0.69 5.13
N HIS A 6 -24.72 0.00 4.20
CA HIS A 6 -24.50 -0.18 2.77
C HIS A 6 -23.06 0.19 2.40
N TRP A 7 -22.62 1.37 2.81
CA TRP A 7 -21.26 1.85 2.53
C TRP A 7 -20.19 0.94 3.13
N ALA A 8 -20.37 0.50 4.37
CA ALA A 8 -19.41 -0.37 5.04
C ALA A 8 -19.22 -1.74 4.37
N ARG A 9 -20.13 -2.18 3.52
CA ARG A 9 -20.03 -3.45 2.76
C ARG A 9 -19.25 -3.31 1.45
N GLN A 10 -18.98 -2.11 0.98
CA GLN A 10 -18.25 -1.89 -0.25
C GLN A 10 -16.79 -2.38 -0.12
N ALA A 11 -16.31 -3.09 -1.14
CA ALA A 11 -14.94 -3.62 -1.16
C ALA A 11 -13.88 -2.53 -1.34
N PHE A 12 -14.28 -1.40 -1.91
CA PHE A 12 -13.41 -0.26 -2.19
C PHE A 12 -14.18 1.05 -2.00
N HIS A 13 -13.45 2.07 -1.58
CA HIS A 13 -13.95 3.44 -1.46
C HIS A 13 -12.99 4.41 -2.15
N SER A 14 -13.53 5.45 -2.77
CA SER A 14 -12.70 6.58 -3.17
C SER A 14 -12.30 7.42 -1.94
N VAL A 15 -11.28 8.25 -2.09
CA VAL A 15 -10.87 9.18 -1.02
C VAL A 15 -11.98 10.18 -0.71
N GLU A 16 -12.73 10.61 -1.72
CA GLU A 16 -13.86 11.51 -1.56
C GLU A 16 -14.99 10.86 -0.74
N GLU A 17 -15.31 9.59 -1.03
CA GLU A 17 -16.28 8.82 -0.24
C GLU A 17 -15.85 8.66 1.21
N LEU A 18 -14.59 8.27 1.45
CA LEU A 18 -14.05 8.14 2.80
C LEU A 18 -14.02 9.48 3.53
N THR A 19 -13.75 10.58 2.84
CA THR A 19 -13.83 11.92 3.42
C THR A 19 -15.23 12.18 3.96
N CYS A 20 -16.26 11.99 3.13
CA CYS A 20 -17.65 12.20 3.53
C CYS A 20 -18.06 11.27 4.68
N LEU A 21 -17.85 9.96 4.49
CA LEU A 21 -18.30 8.95 5.44
C LEU A 21 -17.60 9.07 6.80
N SER A 22 -16.33 9.46 6.80
CA SER A 22 -15.56 9.64 8.04
C SER A 22 -16.10 10.76 8.95
N ILE A 23 -16.85 11.69 8.39
CA ILE A 23 -17.44 12.83 9.11
C ILE A 23 -18.98 12.81 9.15
N GLY A 24 -19.58 11.71 8.67
CA GLY A 24 -21.01 11.48 8.79
C GLY A 24 -21.88 11.98 7.63
N PHE A 25 -21.28 12.35 6.48
CA PHE A 25 -22.02 12.79 5.30
C PHE A 25 -22.20 11.67 4.27
N ASP A 26 -23.31 11.71 3.52
CA ASP A 26 -23.52 10.81 2.38
C ASP A 26 -22.73 11.32 1.16
N PRO A 27 -21.82 10.52 0.60
CA PRO A 27 -21.06 10.91 -0.61
C PRO A 27 -21.93 11.23 -1.83
N ARG A 28 -23.17 10.72 -1.87
CA ARG A 28 -24.12 10.97 -2.96
C ARG A 28 -24.80 12.34 -2.88
N GLU A 29 -24.75 12.98 -1.74
CA GLU A 29 -25.27 14.35 -1.57
C GLU A 29 -24.40 15.37 -2.31
N GLU A 30 -24.94 16.55 -2.51
CA GLU A 30 -24.27 17.60 -3.31
C GLU A 30 -22.91 17.98 -2.75
N ILE A 31 -22.75 17.99 -1.44
CA ILE A 31 -21.49 18.28 -0.76
C ILE A 31 -20.42 17.23 -1.09
N GLY A 32 -20.80 15.95 -1.14
CA GLY A 32 -19.90 14.86 -1.50
C GLY A 32 -19.38 15.00 -2.93
N LYS A 33 -20.25 15.39 -3.85
CA LYS A 33 -19.87 15.60 -5.25
C LYS A 33 -18.94 16.78 -5.46
N LYS A 34 -18.97 17.77 -4.58
CA LYS A 34 -18.14 18.98 -4.66
C LYS A 34 -16.78 18.86 -3.96
N ILE A 35 -16.60 17.88 -3.07
CA ILE A 35 -15.36 17.78 -2.25
C ILE A 35 -14.10 17.82 -3.11
N ALA A 36 -14.04 17.05 -4.18
CA ALA A 36 -12.88 17.00 -5.07
C ALA A 36 -12.61 18.32 -5.83
N SER A 37 -13.61 19.20 -5.93
CA SER A 37 -13.54 20.48 -6.64
C SER A 37 -13.35 21.68 -5.71
N ILE A 38 -13.47 21.50 -4.39
CA ILE A 38 -13.30 22.59 -3.44
C ILE A 38 -11.81 22.98 -3.42
N SER A 39 -11.53 24.22 -3.70
CA SER A 39 -10.19 24.81 -3.66
C SER A 39 -10.03 25.74 -2.48
N TYR A 40 -8.83 25.85 -1.91
CA TYR A 40 -8.50 26.84 -0.86
C TYR A 40 -8.76 28.31 -1.28
N LYS A 41 -9.00 28.56 -2.56
CA LYS A 41 -9.36 29.89 -3.09
C LYS A 41 -10.86 30.17 -3.05
N ASP A 42 -11.66 29.20 -2.63
CA ASP A 42 -13.10 29.31 -2.60
C ASP A 42 -13.52 30.23 -1.43
N PRO A 43 -14.40 31.24 -1.64
CA PRO A 43 -14.84 32.14 -0.58
C PRO A 43 -15.57 31.41 0.56
N ASP A 44 -16.13 30.24 0.33
CA ASP A 44 -16.79 29.41 1.34
C ASP A 44 -15.83 28.78 2.36
N ILE A 45 -14.52 28.82 2.12
CA ILE A 45 -13.48 28.35 3.07
C ILE A 45 -13.48 29.09 4.40
N GLN A 46 -14.06 30.27 4.46
CA GLN A 46 -14.18 31.01 5.73
C GLN A 46 -15.03 30.28 6.78
N TYR A 47 -15.84 29.31 6.37
CA TYR A 47 -16.59 28.48 7.30
C TYR A 47 -15.72 27.34 7.86
N SER A 48 -15.65 27.25 9.17
CA SER A 48 -14.83 26.23 9.85
C SER A 48 -15.16 24.79 9.45
N SER A 49 -16.43 24.52 9.09
CA SER A 49 -16.87 23.22 8.61
C SER A 49 -16.29 22.86 7.22
N VAL A 50 -16.21 23.83 6.32
CA VAL A 50 -15.61 23.63 4.98
C VAL A 50 -14.11 23.44 5.12
N LYS A 51 -13.45 24.23 5.96
CA LYS A 51 -12.02 24.07 6.23
C LYS A 51 -11.72 22.67 6.78
N PHE A 52 -12.47 22.20 7.76
CA PHE A 52 -12.32 20.85 8.32
C PHE A 52 -12.46 19.76 7.25
N LEU A 53 -13.40 19.91 6.34
CA LEU A 53 -13.66 18.99 5.24
C LEU A 53 -12.47 18.91 4.26
N ILE A 54 -11.89 20.07 3.92
CA ILE A 54 -10.69 20.15 3.08
C ILE A 54 -9.50 19.51 3.76
N GLU A 55 -9.26 19.83 5.03
CA GLU A 55 -8.16 19.26 5.80
C GLU A 55 -8.29 17.72 5.90
N ARG A 56 -9.51 17.22 6.11
CA ARG A 56 -9.79 15.78 6.11
C ARG A 56 -9.51 15.13 4.75
N HIS A 57 -9.97 15.77 3.66
CA HIS A 57 -9.73 15.28 2.30
C HIS A 57 -8.24 15.29 1.94
N GLU A 58 -7.50 16.34 2.30
CA GLU A 58 -6.05 16.39 2.09
C GLU A 58 -5.31 15.30 2.86
N LEU A 59 -5.68 15.07 4.11
CA LEU A 59 -5.06 14.04 4.95
C LEU A 59 -5.22 12.65 4.31
N LEU A 60 -6.43 12.31 3.86
CA LEU A 60 -6.73 11.07 3.16
C LEU A 60 -6.02 10.99 1.80
N SER A 61 -6.01 12.09 1.05
CA SER A 61 -5.37 12.15 -0.26
C SER A 61 -3.86 11.91 -0.16
N ARG A 62 -3.18 12.52 0.80
CA ARG A 62 -1.74 12.33 1.03
C ARG A 62 -1.41 10.88 1.40
N GLN A 63 -2.29 10.21 2.10
CA GLN A 63 -2.10 8.81 2.52
C GLN A 63 -2.38 7.82 1.38
N PHE A 64 -3.47 8.02 0.64
CA PHE A 64 -4.00 6.99 -0.27
C PHE A 64 -3.84 7.33 -1.76
N ILE A 65 -3.43 8.55 -2.13
CA ILE A 65 -3.18 8.95 -3.52
C ILE A 65 -1.69 9.33 -3.70
N PRO A 66 -0.76 8.38 -3.66
CA PRO A 66 0.63 8.71 -3.93
C PRO A 66 0.82 9.06 -5.40
N LYS A 67 1.48 10.21 -5.68
CA LYS A 67 1.91 10.64 -7.02
C LYS A 67 0.80 10.83 -8.07
N GLY A 68 -0.42 11.20 -7.65
CA GLY A 68 -1.51 11.57 -8.57
C GLY A 68 -2.26 10.40 -9.21
N TYR A 69 -2.01 9.17 -8.80
CA TYR A 69 -2.81 8.02 -9.21
C TYR A 69 -4.04 7.88 -8.30
N ARG A 70 -5.24 7.93 -8.88
CA ARG A 70 -6.47 7.57 -8.16
C ARG A 70 -6.35 6.13 -7.72
N ARG A 71 -6.42 5.88 -6.42
CA ARG A 71 -6.40 4.53 -5.86
C ARG A 71 -7.65 4.32 -5.04
N ASP A 72 -8.40 3.29 -5.38
CA ASP A 72 -9.49 2.83 -4.54
C ASP A 72 -8.91 2.27 -3.23
N VAL A 73 -9.44 2.75 -2.11
CA VAL A 73 -8.96 2.40 -0.77
C VAL A 73 -9.74 1.19 -0.27
N ARG A 74 -9.03 0.16 0.13
CA ARG A 74 -9.66 -1.01 0.75
C ARG A 74 -10.02 -0.71 2.20
N PRO A 75 -11.20 -1.14 2.69
CA PRO A 75 -11.59 -0.94 4.08
C PRO A 75 -10.56 -1.41 5.13
N PRO A 76 -9.89 -2.57 4.99
CA PRO A 76 -8.86 -2.97 5.95
C PRO A 76 -7.65 -2.01 6.00
N ASP A 77 -7.25 -1.44 4.86
CA ASP A 77 -6.13 -0.50 4.81
C ASP A 77 -6.52 0.83 5.47
N PHE A 78 -7.77 1.28 5.24
CA PHE A 78 -8.32 2.46 5.92
C PHE A 78 -8.41 2.25 7.42
N LEU A 79 -8.96 1.12 7.89
CA LEU A 79 -9.07 0.80 9.32
C LEU A 79 -7.70 0.78 10.02
N ARG A 80 -6.71 0.12 9.40
CA ARG A 80 -5.35 0.07 9.95
C ARG A 80 -4.74 1.46 10.09
N TRP A 81 -4.93 2.30 9.08
CA TRP A 81 -4.42 3.66 9.12
C TRP A 81 -5.16 4.54 10.14
N VAL A 82 -6.48 4.42 10.24
CA VAL A 82 -7.30 5.11 11.27
C VAL A 82 -6.80 4.77 12.66
N ASP A 83 -6.56 3.48 12.95
CA ASP A 83 -6.06 3.03 14.25
C ASP A 83 -4.61 3.51 14.50
N GLN A 84 -3.77 3.58 13.46
CA GLN A 84 -2.37 4.01 13.57
C GLN A 84 -2.22 5.49 13.93
N ILE A 85 -3.09 6.36 13.41
CA ILE A 85 -3.02 7.81 13.64
C ILE A 85 -4.09 8.32 14.60
N GLU A 86 -4.87 7.39 15.20
CA GLU A 86 -5.99 7.71 16.10
C GLU A 86 -6.98 8.70 15.47
N LEU A 87 -7.28 8.51 14.15
CA LEU A 87 -8.18 9.39 13.43
C LEU A 87 -9.60 9.25 13.95
N GLU A 88 -10.20 10.38 14.34
CA GLU A 88 -11.62 10.43 14.70
C GLU A 88 -12.49 10.21 13.45
N VAL A 89 -13.28 9.15 13.45
CA VAL A 89 -14.20 8.75 12.37
C VAL A 89 -15.59 8.60 12.94
N HIS A 90 -16.60 9.01 12.17
CA HIS A 90 -18.00 8.91 12.58
C HIS A 90 -18.36 7.49 13.03
N PRO A 91 -18.85 7.29 14.26
CA PRO A 91 -19.02 5.95 14.85
C PRO A 91 -20.00 5.08 14.07
N GLU A 92 -21.08 5.64 13.53
CA GLU A 92 -22.07 4.87 12.74
C GLU A 92 -21.49 4.34 11.42
N PHE A 93 -20.38 4.88 10.91
CA PHE A 93 -19.64 4.33 9.79
C PHE A 93 -18.55 3.37 10.27
N LEU A 94 -17.79 3.76 11.29
CA LEU A 94 -16.64 2.99 11.76
C LEU A 94 -17.03 1.60 12.32
N GLU A 95 -18.10 1.53 13.10
CA GLU A 95 -18.54 0.29 13.73
C GLU A 95 -18.98 -0.79 12.70
N PRO A 96 -19.88 -0.50 11.73
CA PRO A 96 -20.17 -1.45 10.66
C PRO A 96 -18.94 -1.83 9.85
N LEU A 97 -18.06 -0.86 9.55
CA LEU A 97 -16.84 -1.12 8.79
C LEU A 97 -15.94 -2.12 9.53
N ARG A 98 -15.70 -1.92 10.82
CA ARG A 98 -14.97 -2.87 11.68
C ARG A 98 -15.66 -4.23 11.75
N ARG A 99 -16.97 -4.25 11.91
CA ARG A 99 -17.75 -5.48 11.98
C ARG A 99 -17.62 -6.37 10.73
N PHE A 100 -17.57 -5.76 9.55
CA PHE A 100 -17.47 -6.48 8.28
C PHE A 100 -16.04 -6.86 7.94
N TRP A 101 -15.07 -5.99 8.21
CA TRP A 101 -13.72 -6.10 7.67
C TRP A 101 -12.63 -6.43 8.71
N GLN A 102 -12.84 -6.16 10.00
CA GLN A 102 -11.86 -6.57 11.03
C GLN A 102 -11.72 -8.10 11.19
N LYS A 103 -12.74 -8.87 10.79
CA LYS A 103 -12.63 -10.33 10.76
C LYS A 103 -11.67 -10.83 9.68
N ASP A 104 -11.50 -10.05 8.62
CA ASP A 104 -10.58 -10.41 7.53
C ASP A 104 -9.12 -10.14 7.88
N ASP A 105 -8.82 -9.19 8.75
CA ASP A 105 -7.44 -9.01 9.25
C ASP A 105 -6.92 -10.25 10.00
N LYS A 106 -7.80 -10.95 10.73
CA LYS A 106 -7.46 -12.25 11.34
C LYS A 106 -7.31 -13.37 10.30
N ARG A 107 -8.01 -13.28 9.16
CA ARG A 107 -7.85 -14.22 8.04
C ARG A 107 -6.62 -13.89 7.21
N VAL A 108 -6.32 -12.62 6.98
CA VAL A 108 -5.09 -12.19 6.28
C VAL A 108 -3.86 -12.47 7.15
N ALA A 109 -3.95 -12.29 8.48
CA ALA A 109 -2.91 -12.74 9.40
C ALA A 109 -2.77 -14.27 9.48
N ALA A 110 -3.88 -15.01 9.26
CA ALA A 110 -3.86 -16.47 9.15
C ALA A 110 -3.49 -16.98 7.74
N THR A 111 -3.57 -16.11 6.72
CA THR A 111 -3.08 -16.35 5.33
C THR A 111 -1.76 -15.61 5.05
N ALA A 112 -1.18 -14.95 6.05
CA ALA A 112 0.23 -14.63 5.98
C ALA A 112 0.96 -15.95 5.77
N LEU A 113 1.54 -16.12 4.58
CA LEU A 113 2.41 -17.25 4.28
C LEU A 113 3.32 -17.45 5.51
N PRO A 114 3.41 -18.67 6.03
CA PRO A 114 4.34 -18.95 7.12
C PRO A 114 5.68 -18.34 6.72
N LYS A 115 6.39 -17.73 7.68
CA LYS A 115 7.72 -17.19 7.37
C LYS A 115 8.49 -18.26 6.64
N PRO A 116 9.01 -17.97 5.45
CA PRO A 116 9.69 -18.97 4.66
C PRO A 116 10.78 -19.62 5.49
N ASP A 117 10.83 -20.93 5.47
CA ASP A 117 11.89 -21.65 6.17
C ASP A 117 13.24 -21.42 5.45
N LYS A 118 14.32 -21.86 6.09
CA LYS A 118 15.66 -21.66 5.50
C LYS A 118 15.77 -22.30 4.11
N ARG A 119 15.12 -23.45 3.90
CA ARG A 119 15.19 -24.18 2.60
C ARG A 119 14.44 -23.42 1.50
N GLU A 120 13.30 -22.82 1.83
CA GLU A 120 12.56 -21.99 0.89
C GLU A 120 13.35 -20.73 0.51
N ILE A 121 13.99 -20.07 1.50
CA ILE A 121 14.86 -18.92 1.25
C ILE A 121 16.05 -19.31 0.37
N ASP A 122 16.69 -20.44 0.67
CA ASP A 122 17.82 -20.95 -0.11
C ASP A 122 17.39 -21.29 -1.56
N THR A 123 16.21 -21.90 -1.73
CA THR A 123 15.65 -22.20 -3.07
C THR A 123 15.35 -20.94 -3.87
N ILE A 124 14.72 -19.93 -3.22
CA ILE A 124 14.43 -18.64 -3.86
C ILE A 124 15.73 -17.94 -4.25
N ALA A 125 16.75 -17.96 -3.40
CA ALA A 125 18.05 -17.36 -3.69
C ALA A 125 18.75 -18.05 -4.88
N GLN A 126 18.67 -19.37 -4.97
CA GLN A 126 19.21 -20.14 -6.12
C GLN A 126 18.52 -19.76 -7.43
N LEU A 127 17.17 -19.76 -7.45
CA LEU A 127 16.38 -19.39 -8.63
C LEU A 127 16.65 -17.94 -9.04
N PHE A 128 16.69 -17.04 -8.08
CA PHE A 128 16.98 -15.63 -8.33
C PHE A 128 18.37 -15.42 -8.91
N THR A 129 19.36 -16.12 -8.39
CA THR A 129 20.74 -16.05 -8.90
C THR A 129 20.86 -16.67 -10.28
N ALA A 130 20.21 -17.81 -10.54
CA ALA A 130 20.19 -18.42 -11.87
C ALA A 130 19.58 -17.47 -12.92
N MET A 131 18.46 -16.83 -12.59
CA MET A 131 17.85 -15.82 -13.47
C MET A 131 18.76 -14.61 -13.69
N ALA A 132 19.44 -14.13 -12.66
CA ALA A 132 20.37 -13.00 -12.79
C ALA A 132 21.58 -13.34 -13.67
N ILE A 133 22.06 -14.57 -13.62
CA ILE A 133 23.14 -15.05 -14.49
C ILE A 133 22.66 -15.11 -15.94
N ASP A 134 21.51 -15.73 -16.18
CA ASP A 134 20.97 -15.95 -17.52
C ASP A 134 20.53 -14.66 -18.21
N GLN A 135 19.77 -13.83 -17.51
CA GLN A 135 19.11 -12.65 -18.10
C GLN A 135 19.95 -11.38 -18.02
N LEU A 136 20.81 -11.22 -16.99
CA LEU A 136 21.53 -10.00 -16.72
C LEU A 136 23.06 -10.18 -16.77
N GLY A 137 23.53 -11.38 -17.10
CA GLY A 137 24.96 -11.68 -17.18
C GLY A 137 25.69 -11.55 -15.84
N TYR A 138 24.98 -11.81 -14.72
CA TYR A 138 25.61 -11.77 -13.40
C TYR A 138 26.72 -12.83 -13.32
N ASN A 139 27.94 -12.39 -13.03
CA ASN A 139 29.05 -13.29 -12.76
C ASN A 139 29.33 -13.38 -11.26
N PRO A 140 28.98 -14.51 -10.59
CA PRO A 140 29.17 -14.68 -9.15
C PRO A 140 30.63 -14.68 -8.70
N ARG A 141 31.58 -14.93 -9.64
CA ARG A 141 33.03 -14.90 -9.36
C ARG A 141 33.63 -13.48 -9.50
N SER A 142 32.86 -12.54 -10.05
CA SER A 142 33.32 -11.17 -10.22
C SER A 142 33.19 -10.39 -8.91
N ALA A 143 34.29 -9.77 -8.47
CA ALA A 143 34.28 -8.90 -7.28
C ALA A 143 33.49 -7.60 -7.49
N ARG A 144 33.28 -7.19 -8.75
CA ARG A 144 32.56 -5.95 -9.11
C ARG A 144 31.49 -6.29 -10.14
N SER A 145 30.22 -6.11 -9.78
CA SER A 145 29.08 -6.27 -10.67
C SER A 145 28.11 -5.10 -10.47
N THR A 146 27.57 -4.57 -11.56
CA THR A 146 26.51 -3.53 -11.56
C THR A 146 25.12 -4.15 -11.41
N VAL A 147 24.97 -5.45 -11.68
CA VAL A 147 23.69 -6.17 -11.68
C VAL A 147 22.88 -5.98 -10.39
N PRO A 148 23.45 -6.01 -9.16
CA PRO A 148 22.66 -5.73 -7.95
C PRO A 148 21.97 -4.36 -7.96
N LYS A 149 22.65 -3.34 -8.49
CA LYS A 149 22.11 -1.99 -8.60
C LYS A 149 21.02 -1.93 -9.68
N GLU A 150 21.25 -2.53 -10.83
CA GLU A 150 20.27 -2.60 -11.91
C GLU A 150 18.97 -3.29 -11.46
N ILE A 151 19.06 -4.39 -10.72
CA ILE A 151 17.89 -5.08 -10.15
C ILE A 151 17.16 -4.20 -9.13
N ALA A 152 17.90 -3.46 -8.27
CA ALA A 152 17.30 -2.57 -7.29
C ALA A 152 16.58 -1.38 -7.98
N GLU A 153 17.16 -0.84 -9.05
CA GLU A 153 16.55 0.22 -9.87
C GLU A 153 15.28 -0.29 -10.54
N LEU A 154 15.32 -1.46 -11.19
CA LEU A 154 14.15 -2.10 -11.80
C LEU A 154 13.03 -2.36 -10.76
N ALA A 155 13.37 -2.85 -9.59
CA ALA A 155 12.42 -3.04 -8.50
C ALA A 155 11.79 -1.72 -8.06
N SER A 156 12.58 -0.63 -7.99
CA SER A 156 12.10 0.71 -7.66
C SER A 156 11.14 1.26 -8.71
N GLU A 157 11.39 1.02 -9.99
CA GLU A 157 10.49 1.39 -11.10
C GLU A 157 9.14 0.68 -11.01
N MET A 158 9.13 -0.55 -10.50
CA MET A 158 7.91 -1.33 -10.22
C MET A 158 7.24 -0.93 -8.89
N GLY A 159 7.76 0.05 -8.15
CA GLY A 159 7.24 0.51 -6.87
C GLY A 159 7.63 -0.36 -5.67
N MET A 160 8.59 -1.27 -5.82
CA MET A 160 9.12 -2.08 -4.73
C MET A 160 10.33 -1.38 -4.08
N SER A 161 10.40 -1.41 -2.74
CA SER A 161 11.53 -0.83 -2.00
C SER A 161 12.54 -1.93 -1.65
N VAL A 162 13.55 -2.11 -2.52
CA VAL A 162 14.64 -3.07 -2.34
C VAL A 162 15.96 -2.35 -2.54
N SER A 163 16.90 -2.49 -1.58
CA SER A 163 18.24 -1.92 -1.72
C SER A 163 19.18 -2.85 -2.51
N ASP A 164 20.18 -2.27 -3.17
CA ASP A 164 21.24 -3.02 -3.86
C ASP A 164 22.01 -3.96 -2.92
N ASP A 165 22.21 -3.60 -1.67
CA ASP A 165 22.80 -4.46 -0.65
C ASP A 165 21.95 -5.70 -0.36
N THR A 166 20.62 -5.54 -0.33
CA THR A 166 19.70 -6.68 -0.16
C THR A 166 19.78 -7.61 -1.37
N VAL A 167 19.78 -7.06 -2.59
CA VAL A 167 19.94 -7.83 -3.82
C VAL A 167 21.29 -8.58 -3.81
N ARG A 168 22.37 -7.88 -3.47
CA ARG A 168 23.71 -8.46 -3.39
C ARG A 168 23.80 -9.62 -2.42
N LYS A 169 23.12 -9.49 -1.25
CA LYS A 169 23.07 -10.55 -0.25
C LYS A 169 22.40 -11.81 -0.80
N PHE A 170 21.26 -11.68 -1.48
CA PHE A 170 20.55 -12.82 -2.05
C PHE A 170 21.29 -13.45 -3.21
N LEU A 171 21.92 -12.67 -4.08
CA LEU A 171 22.76 -13.19 -5.15
C LEU A 171 23.98 -13.97 -4.63
N LYS A 172 24.62 -13.48 -3.55
CA LYS A 172 25.72 -14.20 -2.89
C LYS A 172 25.23 -15.50 -2.24
N LEU A 173 24.07 -15.47 -1.61
CA LEU A 173 23.47 -16.68 -1.02
C LEU A 173 23.19 -17.73 -2.10
N GLY A 174 22.55 -17.35 -3.20
CA GLY A 174 22.28 -18.29 -4.30
C GLY A 174 23.57 -18.77 -5.00
N ALA A 175 24.55 -17.90 -5.13
CA ALA A 175 25.86 -18.25 -5.70
C ALA A 175 26.61 -19.31 -4.88
N SER A 176 26.37 -19.40 -3.58
CA SER A 176 27.00 -20.42 -2.72
C SER A 176 26.53 -21.85 -3.01
N PHE A 177 25.50 -22.02 -3.82
CA PHE A 177 24.99 -23.33 -4.26
C PHE A 177 25.43 -23.70 -5.68
N ILE A 178 26.16 -22.82 -6.35
CA ILE A 178 26.69 -23.11 -7.67
C ILE A 178 27.88 -24.08 -7.54
N PRO A 179 27.90 -25.20 -8.28
CA PRO A 179 29.05 -26.13 -8.28
C PRO A 179 30.34 -25.43 -8.70
N ASP A 180 31.46 -25.88 -8.15
CA ASP A 180 32.78 -25.29 -8.44
C ASP A 180 33.20 -25.48 -9.90
N ASP A 181 32.69 -26.54 -10.55
CA ASP A 181 32.91 -26.93 -11.94
C ASP A 181 31.97 -26.27 -12.95
N TRP A 182 31.10 -25.37 -12.48
CA TRP A 182 30.21 -24.60 -13.38
C TRP A 182 30.98 -23.52 -14.16
N GLU A 183 30.91 -23.58 -15.50
CA GLU A 183 31.51 -22.65 -16.45
C GLU A 183 30.49 -21.74 -17.14
#